data_4390775eab58ca8f055570893c3c4b50
#
_entry.id   4390775eab58ca8f055570893c3c4b50
#
_cell.length_a   1.000
_cell.length_b   1.000
_cell.length_c   1.000
_cell.angle_alpha   90.00
_cell.angle_beta   90.00
_cell.angle_gamma   90.00
#
_symmetry.space_group_name_H-M   'P 1'
#
loop_
_entity.id
_entity.type
_entity.pdbx_description
1 polymer ?
#
loop_
_entity_poly.entity_id
_entity_poly.type
_entity_poly.pdbx_seq_one_letter_code
_entity_poly.pdbx_strand_id
1 'polypeptide(L)'
;YNDDELFSYMRFATKISPDHPVLVDKYLLGKEVEVDAICDGTDTFIPGIFEHIERAGVHSGDSMAVYPPTNLSEDEINTIKRHTIALGRELGTIGLMNVQYVISDGKVYCIEVNPRASRTVPVLSKVTNIPMVKIATKIMAGKTLKELGYGSGLLEMPPYCTIKAPVFSFDKLKMVEPGLGP
;
A
#
# COMPACT_ATOMS: atom_id res chain seq x y z
N TYR A 1 24.83 2.63 2.43
CA TYR A 1 24.97 3.19 3.79
C TYR A 1 25.98 4.35 3.84
N ASN A 2 26.75 4.56 2.79
CA ASN A 2 27.71 5.67 2.61
C ASN A 2 27.86 6.00 1.12
N ASP A 3 28.55 7.11 0.82
CA ASP A 3 28.71 7.61 -0.54
C ASP A 3 29.46 6.61 -1.46
N ASP A 4 30.43 5.89 -0.93
CA ASP A 4 31.21 4.92 -1.71
C ASP A 4 30.36 3.73 -2.15
N GLU A 5 29.47 3.25 -1.29
CA GLU A 5 28.50 2.21 -1.63
C GLU A 5 27.49 2.73 -2.66
N LEU A 6 26.96 3.94 -2.49
CA LEU A 6 26.07 4.57 -3.45
C LEU A 6 26.73 4.65 -4.83
N PHE A 7 27.96 5.16 -4.93
CA PHE A 7 28.69 5.21 -6.19
C PHE A 7 28.93 3.84 -6.80
N SER A 8 29.18 2.82 -5.98
CA SER A 8 29.35 1.43 -6.43
C SER A 8 28.07 0.89 -7.05
N TYR A 9 26.92 1.08 -6.38
CA TYR A 9 25.60 0.68 -6.91
C TYR A 9 25.26 1.44 -8.18
N MET A 10 25.50 2.76 -8.22
CA MET A 10 25.26 3.57 -9.42
C MET A 10 26.05 3.09 -10.64
N ARG A 11 27.34 2.76 -10.44
CA ARG A 11 28.20 2.21 -11.51
C ARG A 11 27.70 0.85 -12.00
N PHE A 12 27.15 0.04 -11.11
CA PHE A 12 26.58 -1.25 -11.48
C PHE A 12 25.26 -1.07 -12.24
N ALA A 13 24.35 -0.25 -11.74
CA ALA A 13 23.04 0.01 -12.33
C ALA A 13 23.17 0.61 -13.75
N THR A 14 24.09 1.57 -13.96
CA THR A 14 24.31 2.19 -15.28
C THR A 14 24.95 1.24 -16.29
N LYS A 15 25.67 0.20 -15.85
CA LYS A 15 26.17 -0.85 -16.75
C LYS A 15 25.06 -1.77 -17.24
N ILE A 16 24.04 -2.04 -16.40
CA ILE A 16 22.91 -2.91 -16.74
C ILE A 16 21.93 -2.18 -17.66
N SER A 17 21.73 -0.88 -17.44
CA SER A 17 20.76 -0.07 -18.19
C SER A 17 21.35 1.29 -18.56
N PRO A 18 22.29 1.33 -19.54
CA PRO A 18 23.02 2.55 -19.89
C PRO A 18 22.12 3.67 -20.45
N ASP A 19 21.01 3.30 -21.09
CA ASP A 19 20.11 4.24 -21.77
C ASP A 19 18.93 4.70 -20.90
N HIS A 20 18.86 4.25 -19.63
CA HIS A 20 17.75 4.60 -18.73
C HIS A 20 18.28 5.31 -17.48
N PRO A 21 17.54 6.35 -17.02
CA PRO A 21 17.91 7.04 -15.78
C PRO A 21 17.77 6.10 -14.58
N VAL A 22 18.64 6.28 -13.60
CA VAL A 22 18.56 5.57 -12.30
C VAL A 22 17.87 6.48 -11.30
N LEU A 23 16.79 5.98 -10.70
CA LEU A 23 16.12 6.67 -9.60
C LEU A 23 16.91 6.46 -8.30
N VAL A 24 17.16 7.55 -7.60
CA VAL A 24 17.82 7.53 -6.29
C VAL A 24 16.95 8.26 -5.30
N ASP A 25 16.40 7.52 -4.34
CA ASP A 25 15.52 8.04 -3.31
C ASP A 25 16.18 8.03 -1.93
N LYS A 26 15.74 8.95 -1.08
CA LYS A 26 16.12 8.91 0.34
C LYS A 26 15.42 7.73 1.02
N TYR A 27 16.20 6.84 1.62
CA TYR A 27 15.65 5.79 2.47
C TYR A 27 15.09 6.40 3.77
N LEU A 28 13.83 6.11 4.06
CA LEU A 28 13.13 6.57 5.26
C LEU A 28 12.97 5.39 6.23
N LEU A 29 13.57 5.50 7.39
CA LEU A 29 13.29 4.59 8.51
C LEU A 29 11.95 4.97 9.13
N GLY A 30 11.00 4.03 9.17
CA GLY A 30 9.69 4.33 9.71
C GLY A 30 8.72 3.16 9.66
N LYS A 31 7.48 3.43 10.06
CA LYS A 31 6.35 2.50 9.96
C LYS A 31 5.86 2.50 8.50
N GLU A 32 5.74 1.35 7.90
CA GLU A 32 5.12 1.22 6.58
C GLU A 32 3.63 0.94 6.71
N VAL A 33 2.86 1.56 5.83
CA VAL A 33 1.40 1.47 5.83
C VAL A 33 0.91 1.29 4.40
N GLU A 34 -0.01 0.35 4.21
CA GLU A 34 -0.64 0.06 2.93
C GLU A 34 -2.14 0.33 2.98
N VAL A 35 -2.64 1.02 1.96
CA VAL A 35 -4.06 1.35 1.81
C VAL A 35 -4.57 0.84 0.47
N ASP A 36 -5.61 0.01 0.51
CA ASP A 36 -6.38 -0.32 -0.67
C ASP A 36 -7.69 0.46 -0.67
N ALA A 37 -7.92 1.22 -1.74
CA ALA A 37 -9.09 2.05 -1.91
C ALA A 37 -9.89 1.67 -3.16
N ILE A 38 -11.15 2.08 -3.20
CA ILE A 38 -12.05 1.97 -4.34
C ILE A 38 -12.42 3.38 -4.77
N CYS A 39 -12.15 3.73 -6.02
CA CYS A 39 -12.35 5.07 -6.57
C CYS A 39 -13.30 5.04 -7.75
N ASP A 40 -14.14 6.08 -7.91
CA ASP A 40 -15.06 6.23 -9.04
C ASP A 40 -14.75 7.48 -9.90
N GLY A 41 -13.56 8.05 -9.72
CA GLY A 41 -13.13 9.30 -10.36
C GLY A 41 -13.49 10.56 -9.59
N THR A 42 -14.44 10.49 -8.65
CA THR A 42 -14.89 11.60 -7.82
C THR A 42 -14.73 11.28 -6.33
N ASP A 43 -15.30 10.18 -5.92
CA ASP A 43 -15.27 9.68 -4.55
C ASP A 43 -14.25 8.55 -4.38
N THR A 44 -13.70 8.44 -3.17
CA THR A 44 -12.75 7.40 -2.79
C THR A 44 -13.18 6.76 -1.48
N PHE A 45 -13.52 5.48 -1.52
CA PHE A 45 -13.87 4.67 -0.36
C PHE A 45 -12.67 3.83 0.07
N ILE A 46 -12.33 3.89 1.35
CA ILE A 46 -11.20 3.20 1.97
C ILE A 46 -11.77 2.16 2.95
N PRO A 47 -11.82 0.88 2.59
CA PRO A 47 -12.28 -0.18 3.49
C PRO A 47 -11.40 -0.39 4.71
N GLY A 48 -10.09 -0.09 4.60
CA GLY A 48 -9.18 -0.20 5.74
C GLY A 48 -7.75 0.20 5.41
N ILE A 49 -6.96 0.25 6.46
CA ILE A 49 -5.54 0.59 6.45
C ILE A 49 -4.79 -0.57 7.11
N PHE A 50 -3.79 -1.13 6.44
CA PHE A 50 -2.86 -2.09 7.02
C PHE A 50 -1.59 -1.40 7.50
N GLU A 51 -1.15 -1.75 8.70
CA GLU A 51 0.17 -1.40 9.22
C GLU A 51 1.09 -2.63 9.09
N HIS A 52 2.27 -2.46 8.48
CA HIS A 52 3.25 -3.53 8.38
C HIS A 52 4.00 -3.71 9.71
N ILE A 53 4.34 -4.93 10.02
CA ILE A 53 5.11 -5.28 11.23
C ILE A 53 6.60 -5.14 10.95
N GLU A 54 7.03 -5.49 9.74
CA GLU A 54 8.40 -5.29 9.29
C GLU A 54 8.67 -3.81 9.02
N ARG A 55 9.95 -3.45 9.04
CA ARG A 55 10.39 -2.09 8.72
C ARG A 55 10.12 -1.75 7.26
N ALA A 56 9.99 -0.46 6.98
CA ALA A 56 9.89 0.05 5.63
C ALA A 56 11.01 -0.48 4.73
N GLY A 57 10.64 -0.88 3.50
CA GLY A 57 11.54 -1.45 2.52
C GLY A 57 11.40 -2.97 2.31
N VAL A 58 10.72 -3.69 3.21
CA VAL A 58 10.31 -5.07 2.95
C VAL A 58 9.13 -5.05 1.99
N HIS A 59 9.18 -5.85 0.93
CA HIS A 59 8.10 -5.88 -0.05
C HIS A 59 6.74 -6.20 0.60
N SER A 60 5.72 -5.42 0.32
CA SER A 60 4.38 -5.51 0.96
C SER A 60 3.73 -6.89 0.87
N GLY A 61 4.04 -7.66 -0.18
CA GLY A 61 3.55 -9.03 -0.33
C GLY A 61 4.19 -10.03 0.63
N ASP A 62 5.37 -9.71 1.12
CA ASP A 62 6.20 -10.57 1.94
C ASP A 62 6.11 -10.18 3.43
N SER A 63 5.58 -8.99 3.72
CA SER A 63 5.41 -8.46 5.08
C SER A 63 4.20 -9.06 5.79
N MET A 64 4.33 -9.24 7.10
CA MET A 64 3.17 -9.36 7.98
C MET A 64 2.52 -7.99 8.14
N ALA A 65 1.19 -7.97 8.23
CA ALA A 65 0.47 -6.72 8.42
C ALA A 65 -0.70 -6.90 9.37
N VAL A 66 -1.01 -5.85 10.10
CA VAL A 66 -2.10 -5.81 11.07
C VAL A 66 -3.21 -4.87 10.61
N TYR A 67 -4.46 -5.27 10.80
CA TYR A 67 -5.66 -4.49 10.55
C TYR A 67 -6.64 -4.59 11.73
N PRO A 68 -7.18 -3.51 12.25
CA PRO A 68 -6.76 -2.11 12.03
C PRO A 68 -5.32 -1.85 12.49
N PRO A 69 -4.70 -0.73 12.06
CA PRO A 69 -3.38 -0.35 12.53
C PRO A 69 -3.40 -0.14 14.07
N THR A 70 -2.34 -0.55 14.74
CA THR A 70 -2.25 -0.52 16.21
C THR A 70 -1.29 0.54 16.75
N ASN A 71 -0.35 1.00 15.93
CA ASN A 71 0.68 1.97 16.33
C ASN A 71 0.57 3.30 15.57
N LEU A 72 -0.56 3.56 14.91
CA LEU A 72 -0.82 4.84 14.25
C LEU A 72 -1.63 5.76 15.16
N SER A 73 -1.24 7.03 15.22
CA SER A 73 -2.05 8.07 15.85
C SER A 73 -3.25 8.44 14.99
N GLU A 74 -4.26 9.06 15.60
CA GLU A 74 -5.42 9.58 14.87
C GLU A 74 -5.02 10.61 13.80
N ASP A 75 -4.02 11.44 14.06
CA ASP A 75 -3.53 12.44 13.12
C ASP A 75 -2.86 11.78 11.90
N GLU A 76 -2.07 10.70 12.13
CA GLU A 76 -1.48 9.91 11.05
C GLU A 76 -2.57 9.26 10.19
N ILE A 77 -3.57 8.62 10.82
CA ILE A 77 -4.72 8.00 10.13
C ILE A 77 -5.51 9.04 9.32
N ASN A 78 -5.81 10.18 9.92
CA ASN A 78 -6.53 11.27 9.24
C ASN A 78 -5.72 11.84 8.06
N THR A 79 -4.40 11.92 8.18
CA THR A 79 -3.52 12.37 7.11
C THR A 79 -3.48 11.36 5.97
N ILE A 80 -3.33 10.06 6.25
CA ILE A 80 -3.39 8.98 5.26
C ILE A 80 -4.73 9.00 4.53
N LYS A 81 -5.84 9.07 5.26
CA LYS A 81 -7.20 9.18 4.69
C LYS A 81 -7.31 10.35 3.71
N ARG A 82 -6.90 11.55 4.14
CA ARG A 82 -6.96 12.77 3.31
C ARG A 82 -6.09 12.64 2.06
N HIS A 83 -4.86 12.13 2.19
CA HIS A 83 -3.96 11.92 1.07
C HIS A 83 -4.51 10.91 0.08
N THR A 84 -5.02 9.76 0.56
CA THR A 84 -5.59 8.72 -0.30
C THR A 84 -6.78 9.23 -1.10
N ILE A 85 -7.68 9.99 -0.47
CA ILE A 85 -8.84 10.61 -1.16
C ILE A 85 -8.38 11.60 -2.22
N ALA A 86 -7.43 12.46 -1.88
CA ALA A 86 -6.88 13.43 -2.83
C ALA A 86 -6.21 12.74 -4.02
N LEU A 87 -5.40 11.72 -3.78
CA LEU A 87 -4.73 10.94 -4.83
C LEU A 87 -5.75 10.27 -5.76
N GLY A 88 -6.78 9.62 -5.21
CA GLY A 88 -7.83 8.96 -6.01
C GLY A 88 -8.52 9.93 -6.97
N ARG A 89 -8.85 11.12 -6.47
CA ARG A 89 -9.50 12.18 -7.25
C ARG A 89 -8.56 12.81 -8.28
N GLU A 90 -7.38 13.25 -7.86
CA GLU A 90 -6.44 13.99 -8.75
C GLU A 90 -5.87 13.11 -9.87
N LEU A 91 -5.73 11.80 -9.61
CA LEU A 91 -5.34 10.83 -10.64
C LEU A 91 -6.51 10.34 -11.49
N GLY A 92 -7.75 10.74 -11.17
CA GLY A 92 -8.93 10.29 -11.88
C GLY A 92 -9.10 8.76 -11.86
N THR A 93 -8.71 8.12 -10.76
CA THR A 93 -8.72 6.66 -10.66
C THR A 93 -10.13 6.11 -10.71
N ILE A 94 -10.36 5.09 -11.55
CA ILE A 94 -11.63 4.35 -11.65
C ILE A 94 -11.36 2.87 -11.37
N GLY A 95 -11.88 2.37 -10.26
CA GLY A 95 -11.64 0.99 -9.80
C GLY A 95 -10.80 0.94 -8.52
N LEU A 96 -9.87 -0.01 -8.45
CA LEU A 96 -9.01 -0.21 -7.29
C LEU A 96 -7.74 0.66 -7.38
N MET A 97 -7.33 1.17 -6.24
CA MET A 97 -6.09 1.90 -6.06
C MET A 97 -5.40 1.44 -4.78
N ASN A 98 -4.12 1.12 -4.90
CA ASN A 98 -3.25 0.80 -3.77
C ASN A 98 -2.28 1.95 -3.55
N VAL A 99 -2.11 2.37 -2.30
CA VAL A 99 -1.17 3.42 -1.92
C VAL A 99 -0.29 2.92 -0.79
N GLN A 100 1.01 3.11 -0.93
CA GLN A 100 1.99 2.78 0.11
C GLN A 100 2.54 4.06 0.74
N TYR A 101 2.58 4.06 2.05
CA TYR A 101 3.06 5.17 2.87
C TYR A 101 4.17 4.72 3.81
N VAL A 102 5.09 5.63 4.12
CA VAL A 102 6.00 5.51 5.27
C VAL A 102 5.75 6.66 6.22
N ILE A 103 5.69 6.33 7.51
CA ILE A 103 5.60 7.33 8.57
C ILE A 103 6.96 7.39 9.25
N SER A 104 7.63 8.53 9.12
CA SER A 104 8.93 8.82 9.70
C SER A 104 8.90 10.17 10.39
N ASP A 105 9.38 10.23 11.63
CA ASP A 105 9.41 11.46 12.44
C ASP A 105 8.05 12.18 12.50
N GLY A 106 6.96 11.42 12.63
CA GLY A 106 5.58 11.93 12.70
C GLY A 106 5.05 12.49 11.39
N LYS A 107 5.75 12.32 10.27
CA LYS A 107 5.32 12.75 8.94
C LYS A 107 4.94 11.55 8.07
N VAL A 108 3.85 11.71 7.34
CA VAL A 108 3.35 10.71 6.39
C VAL A 108 3.91 11.02 5.01
N TYR A 109 4.66 10.08 4.46
CA TYR A 109 5.22 10.14 3.10
C TYR A 109 4.51 9.12 2.23
N CYS A 110 4.04 9.54 1.06
CA CYS A 110 3.57 8.64 0.01
C CYS A 110 4.78 8.11 -0.76
N ILE A 111 4.95 6.79 -0.81
CA ILE A 111 6.05 6.15 -1.55
C ILE A 111 5.62 5.87 -2.98
N GLU A 112 4.46 5.21 -3.14
CA GLU A 112 3.94 4.89 -4.46
C GLU A 112 2.42 4.80 -4.47
N VAL A 113 1.85 5.05 -5.66
CA VAL A 113 0.42 4.87 -5.94
C VAL A 113 0.28 3.91 -7.11
N ASN A 114 -0.46 2.84 -6.90
CA ASN A 114 -0.71 1.80 -7.90
C ASN A 114 -2.21 1.77 -8.24
N PRO A 115 -2.66 2.30 -9.39
CA PRO A 115 -4.07 2.25 -9.80
C PRO A 115 -4.44 0.84 -10.30
N ARG A 116 -4.38 -0.12 -9.43
CA ARG A 116 -4.66 -1.54 -9.64
C ARG A 116 -4.98 -2.24 -8.32
N ALA A 117 -5.46 -3.49 -8.39
CA ALA A 117 -5.56 -4.35 -7.21
C ALA A 117 -4.19 -4.67 -6.62
N SER A 118 -4.12 -4.79 -5.30
CA SER A 118 -2.98 -5.29 -4.56
C SER A 118 -3.19 -6.73 -4.09
N ARG A 119 -2.16 -7.32 -3.49
CA ARG A 119 -2.24 -8.64 -2.84
C ARG A 119 -3.01 -8.61 -1.51
N THR A 120 -3.20 -7.45 -0.92
CA THR A 120 -3.95 -7.25 0.33
C THR A 120 -5.47 -7.14 0.10
N VAL A 121 -5.94 -6.80 -1.11
CA VAL A 121 -7.36 -6.70 -1.45
C VAL A 121 -8.19 -7.94 -1.06
N PRO A 122 -7.76 -9.19 -1.31
CA PRO A 122 -8.53 -10.36 -0.88
C PRO A 122 -8.65 -10.49 0.63
N VAL A 123 -7.60 -10.16 1.37
CA VAL A 123 -7.59 -10.19 2.84
C VAL A 123 -8.53 -9.11 3.37
N LEU A 124 -8.35 -7.86 2.90
CA LEU A 124 -9.18 -6.73 3.33
C LEU A 124 -10.66 -6.97 3.02
N SER A 125 -10.97 -7.52 1.83
CA SER A 125 -12.35 -7.87 1.47
C SER A 125 -12.98 -8.87 2.45
N LYS A 126 -12.21 -9.85 2.93
CA LYS A 126 -12.70 -10.84 3.90
C LYS A 126 -12.91 -10.25 5.29
N VAL A 127 -11.93 -9.50 5.79
CA VAL A 127 -11.96 -8.99 7.18
C VAL A 127 -12.95 -7.85 7.37
N THR A 128 -13.22 -7.06 6.32
CA THR A 128 -14.19 -5.97 6.34
C THR A 128 -15.57 -6.37 5.83
N ASN A 129 -15.70 -7.57 5.24
CA ASN A 129 -16.89 -8.01 4.50
C ASN A 129 -17.29 -7.07 3.35
N ILE A 130 -16.35 -6.31 2.81
CA ILE A 130 -16.54 -5.42 1.67
C ILE A 130 -16.07 -6.15 0.40
N PRO A 131 -16.96 -6.49 -0.57
CA PRO A 131 -16.58 -7.20 -1.78
C PRO A 131 -15.88 -6.25 -2.78
N MET A 132 -14.64 -5.83 -2.46
CA MET A 132 -13.91 -4.77 -3.14
C MET A 132 -13.82 -4.94 -4.65
N VAL A 133 -13.46 -6.14 -5.12
CA VAL A 133 -13.33 -6.43 -6.56
C VAL A 133 -14.69 -6.29 -7.27
N LYS A 134 -15.77 -6.80 -6.66
CA LYS A 134 -17.13 -6.69 -7.22
C LYS A 134 -17.58 -5.22 -7.31
N ILE A 135 -17.29 -4.41 -6.30
CA ILE A 135 -17.60 -2.98 -6.31
C ILE A 135 -16.82 -2.28 -7.41
N ALA A 136 -15.49 -2.48 -7.43
CA ALA A 136 -14.61 -1.88 -8.43
C ALA A 136 -15.03 -2.26 -9.87
N THR A 137 -15.39 -3.52 -10.11
CA THR A 137 -15.88 -3.96 -11.43
C THR A 137 -17.16 -3.22 -11.85
N LYS A 138 -18.09 -3.00 -10.91
CA LYS A 138 -19.31 -2.23 -11.20
C LYS A 138 -19.01 -0.76 -11.49
N ILE A 139 -18.03 -0.17 -10.79
CA ILE A 139 -17.57 1.19 -11.02
C ILE A 139 -16.93 1.30 -12.41
N MET A 140 -16.06 0.37 -12.77
CA MET A 140 -15.47 0.30 -14.12
C MET A 140 -16.52 0.14 -15.22
N ALA A 141 -17.68 -0.46 -14.88
CA ALA A 141 -18.85 -0.55 -15.76
C ALA A 141 -19.78 0.69 -15.71
N GLY A 142 -19.33 1.80 -15.11
CA GLY A 142 -20.01 3.10 -15.11
C GLY A 142 -20.90 3.39 -13.91
N LYS A 143 -20.87 2.55 -12.85
CA LYS A 143 -21.57 2.87 -11.58
C LYS A 143 -20.70 3.78 -10.71
N THR A 144 -21.36 4.57 -9.86
CA THR A 144 -20.69 5.35 -8.82
C THR A 144 -20.71 4.65 -7.47
N LEU A 145 -19.80 5.03 -6.57
CA LEU A 145 -19.81 4.56 -5.18
C LEU A 145 -21.15 4.85 -4.51
N LYS A 146 -21.70 6.03 -4.73
CA LYS A 146 -22.99 6.47 -4.19
C LYS A 146 -24.16 5.58 -4.64
N GLU A 147 -24.23 5.22 -5.93
CA GLU A 147 -25.26 4.30 -6.46
C GLU A 147 -25.13 2.89 -5.88
N LEU A 148 -23.93 2.51 -5.47
CA LEU A 148 -23.67 1.20 -4.84
C LEU A 148 -23.84 1.22 -3.32
N GLY A 149 -24.25 2.36 -2.74
CA GLY A 149 -24.50 2.51 -1.31
C GLY A 149 -23.24 2.79 -0.47
N TYR A 150 -22.15 3.20 -1.12
CA TYR A 150 -20.88 3.55 -0.45
C TYR A 150 -20.65 5.06 -0.51
N GLY A 151 -20.05 5.60 0.57
CA GLY A 151 -19.60 7.00 0.64
C GLY A 151 -18.10 7.14 0.40
N SER A 152 -17.63 8.38 0.32
CA SER A 152 -16.21 8.68 0.36
C SER A 152 -15.68 8.63 1.80
N GLY A 153 -14.45 8.16 1.98
CA GLY A 153 -13.78 8.15 3.27
C GLY A 153 -13.40 6.78 3.78
N LEU A 154 -12.92 6.74 5.01
CA LEU A 154 -12.49 5.53 5.69
C LEU A 154 -13.67 4.85 6.40
N LEU A 155 -13.80 3.54 6.19
CA LEU A 155 -14.76 2.71 6.91
C LEU A 155 -14.42 2.71 8.40
N GLU A 156 -15.44 2.65 9.25
CA GLU A 156 -15.26 2.49 10.69
C GLU A 156 -14.47 1.22 10.99
N MET A 157 -13.43 1.37 11.80
CA MET A 157 -12.56 0.25 12.13
C MET A 157 -13.22 -0.69 13.13
N PRO A 158 -13.08 -2.02 12.96
CA PRO A 158 -13.66 -2.98 13.87
C PRO A 158 -12.91 -3.00 15.22
N PRO A 159 -13.57 -3.47 16.30
CA PRO A 159 -12.94 -3.60 17.61
C PRO A 159 -12.01 -4.82 17.75
N TYR A 160 -11.80 -5.58 16.70
CA TYR A 160 -10.92 -6.75 16.68
C TYR A 160 -9.74 -6.52 15.75
N CYS A 161 -8.63 -7.17 16.06
CA CYS A 161 -7.41 -7.13 15.26
C CYS A 161 -7.32 -8.36 14.36
N THR A 162 -6.89 -8.16 13.13
CA THR A 162 -6.61 -9.23 12.16
C THR A 162 -5.15 -9.13 11.71
N ILE A 163 -4.47 -10.27 11.63
CA ILE A 163 -3.09 -10.36 11.15
C ILE A 163 -3.09 -11.04 9.79
N LYS A 164 -2.50 -10.38 8.80
CA LYS A 164 -2.12 -10.97 7.53
C LYS A 164 -0.69 -11.50 7.70
N ALA A 165 -0.49 -12.80 7.50
CA ALA A 165 0.83 -13.43 7.48
C ALA A 165 1.06 -14.11 6.13
N PRO A 166 2.18 -13.84 5.44
CA PRO A 166 2.53 -14.54 4.21
C PRO A 166 2.97 -15.98 4.52
N VAL A 167 2.77 -16.87 3.57
CA VAL A 167 3.25 -18.24 3.62
C VAL A 167 4.15 -18.49 2.41
N PHE A 168 5.39 -18.86 2.68
CA PHE A 168 6.40 -19.13 1.66
C PHE A 168 6.63 -20.62 1.51
N SER A 169 6.66 -21.10 0.26
CA SER A 169 6.95 -22.51 -0.06
C SER A 169 8.46 -22.70 -0.25
N PHE A 170 9.27 -22.47 0.78
CA PHE A 170 10.73 -22.58 0.71
C PHE A 170 11.19 -23.97 0.27
N ASP A 171 10.44 -25.04 0.58
CA ASP A 171 10.74 -26.39 0.12
C ASP A 171 10.75 -26.53 -1.41
N LYS A 172 10.03 -25.63 -2.09
CA LYS A 172 9.96 -25.58 -3.58
C LYS A 172 10.91 -24.55 -4.19
N LEU A 173 11.41 -23.61 -3.38
CA LEU A 173 12.19 -22.45 -3.80
C LEU A 173 13.64 -22.59 -3.30
N LYS A 174 14.38 -23.56 -3.82
CA LYS A 174 15.72 -23.96 -3.35
C LYS A 174 16.82 -22.88 -3.45
N MET A 175 16.58 -21.80 -4.19
CA MET A 175 17.57 -20.75 -4.47
C MET A 175 17.14 -19.38 -3.93
N VAL A 176 16.21 -19.32 -2.99
CA VAL A 176 15.69 -18.08 -2.44
C VAL A 176 16.26 -17.85 -1.05
N GLU A 177 16.73 -16.62 -0.81
CA GLU A 177 17.11 -16.14 0.52
C GLU A 177 15.88 -16.08 1.43
N PRO A 178 15.84 -16.82 2.55
CA PRO A 178 14.68 -16.83 3.44
C PRO A 178 14.58 -15.59 4.33
N GLY A 179 15.62 -14.77 4.41
CA GLY A 179 15.62 -13.52 5.18
C GLY A 179 14.81 -12.43 4.48
N LEU A 180 13.92 -11.75 5.24
CA LEU A 180 13.24 -10.56 4.76
C LEU A 180 14.16 -9.35 4.91
N GLY A 181 14.39 -8.66 3.82
CA GLY A 181 15.23 -7.48 3.79
C GLY A 181 14.66 -6.38 2.89
N PRO A 182 15.20 -5.16 3.02
CA PRO A 182 14.88 -4.07 2.10
C PRO A 182 15.40 -4.34 0.69
#